data_6493d911dfc75bebc73e668e45a4d545
#
_entry.id   6493d911dfc75bebc73e668e45a4d545
#
_cell.length_a   1.000
_cell.length_b   1.000
_cell.length_c   1.000
_cell.angle_alpha   90.00
_cell.angle_beta   90.00
_cell.angle_gamma   90.00
#
_symmetry.space_group_name_H-M   'P 1'
#
loop_
_entity.id
_entity.type
_entity.pdbx_description
1 polymer ?
#
loop_
_entity_poly.entity_id
_entity_poly.type
_entity_poly.pdbx_seq_one_letter_code
_entity_poly.pdbx_strand_id
1 'polypeptide(L)'
;MENRAEVPTLRASYSMTTHQEAFMVAMARGEKFKDSGVWLKPVVEREKFDLYADGKRVARLNVIVTKSGSEATSLFAQNHLDLTTNSFPAMLSGIDRGTKIKVLAPLQADAIAMVARNDIKAKGWKGFSDYVKKSKKPVTVGYHSPTSAPKIVFEAAMDKAGFKITGDANATKADADILMIDLKGIPNVIPALVANQVEFAVVPAPTPEVIEAKKQGRVVLQMKELPPAGAWESFPCCCIAAREEVIEKNPEAVKAYVRLLTVASDWCQKNKMDAAAETADWLGLEPEVIAKAEMEFSTRVTKTWLKNAELYPEMLNRLGQLTGKLKDKKLSEVKDVVFDFRFTQVDK
;
A
#
# COMPACT_ATOMS: atom_id res chain seq x y z
N MET A 1 -15.68 43.15 5.56
CA MET A 1 -15.66 41.72 6.02
C MET A 1 -15.57 40.88 4.77
N GLU A 2 -14.38 40.37 4.44
CA GLU A 2 -14.25 39.45 3.35
C GLU A 2 -15.05 38.18 3.67
N ASN A 3 -15.96 37.87 2.77
CA ASN A 3 -16.74 36.64 2.82
C ASN A 3 -15.73 35.48 2.63
N ARG A 4 -15.16 34.94 3.75
CA ARG A 4 -14.30 33.75 3.72
C ARG A 4 -15.16 32.60 3.26
N ALA A 5 -15.15 32.33 1.96
CA ALA A 5 -15.75 31.12 1.42
C ALA A 5 -15.29 29.93 2.29
N GLU A 6 -16.24 29.21 2.85
CA GLU A 6 -15.96 28.07 3.74
C GLU A 6 -15.28 27.00 2.90
N VAL A 7 -13.99 26.73 3.19
CA VAL A 7 -13.24 25.71 2.45
C VAL A 7 -13.77 24.33 2.81
N PRO A 8 -13.73 23.35 1.87
CA PRO A 8 -14.22 21.99 2.13
C PRO A 8 -13.45 21.33 3.26
N THR A 9 -14.14 20.56 4.08
CA THR A 9 -13.54 19.63 5.04
C THR A 9 -13.56 18.24 4.41
N LEU A 10 -12.38 17.65 4.22
CA LEU A 10 -12.18 16.36 3.58
C LEU A 10 -11.59 15.36 4.57
N ARG A 11 -12.03 14.13 4.52
CA ARG A 11 -11.52 13.02 5.32
C ARG A 11 -10.47 12.28 4.52
N ALA A 12 -9.22 12.31 4.99
CA ALA A 12 -8.08 11.68 4.34
C ALA A 12 -7.55 10.54 5.20
N SER A 13 -7.32 9.36 4.62
CA SER A 13 -6.79 8.22 5.36
C SER A 13 -5.42 7.77 4.89
N TYR A 14 -4.72 7.13 5.84
CA TYR A 14 -3.49 6.40 5.62
C TYR A 14 -3.43 5.19 6.58
N SER A 15 -2.50 4.27 6.35
CA SER A 15 -2.20 3.17 7.27
C SER A 15 -0.85 3.40 7.94
N MET A 16 -0.66 2.91 9.17
CA MET A 16 0.59 3.05 9.95
C MET A 16 1.68 2.12 9.40
N THR A 17 2.17 2.45 8.20
CA THR A 17 3.27 1.74 7.53
C THR A 17 4.20 2.74 6.86
N THR A 18 5.44 2.39 6.64
CA THR A 18 6.39 3.24 5.91
C THR A 18 5.99 3.42 4.44
N HIS A 19 5.12 2.58 3.88
CA HIS A 19 4.52 2.79 2.55
C HIS A 19 3.70 4.09 2.45
N GLN A 20 3.25 4.61 3.59
CA GLN A 20 2.50 5.86 3.71
C GLN A 20 3.38 7.03 4.22
N GLU A 21 4.69 6.82 4.31
CA GLU A 21 5.65 7.77 4.90
C GLU A 21 5.55 9.16 4.26
N ALA A 22 5.35 9.25 2.95
CA ALA A 22 5.20 10.54 2.27
C ALA A 22 4.04 11.38 2.85
N PHE A 23 2.92 10.78 3.24
CA PHE A 23 1.83 11.52 3.87
C PHE A 23 2.14 11.86 5.35
N MET A 24 2.78 10.96 6.08
CA MET A 24 3.24 11.25 7.45
C MET A 24 4.26 12.37 7.46
N VAL A 25 5.24 12.35 6.55
CA VAL A 25 6.22 13.42 6.35
C VAL A 25 5.54 14.75 5.98
N ALA A 26 4.53 14.73 5.09
CA ALA A 26 3.77 15.93 4.75
C ALA A 26 3.12 16.57 5.99
N MET A 27 2.60 15.75 6.90
CA MET A 27 2.01 16.20 8.17
C MET A 27 3.07 16.66 9.17
N ALA A 28 4.15 15.89 9.36
CA ALA A 28 5.21 16.20 10.32
C ALA A 28 6.01 17.45 9.93
N ARG A 29 6.36 17.59 8.66
CA ARG A 29 7.10 18.77 8.17
C ARG A 29 6.21 20.01 8.06
N GLY A 30 4.94 19.84 7.74
CA GLY A 30 3.96 20.93 7.73
C GLY A 30 4.44 22.17 6.97
N GLU A 31 4.57 23.30 7.68
CA GLU A 31 4.99 24.59 7.11
C GLU A 31 6.42 24.62 6.55
N LYS A 32 7.29 23.63 6.85
CA LYS A 32 8.62 23.50 6.24
C LYS A 32 8.54 23.26 4.72
N PHE A 33 7.37 22.87 4.20
CA PHE A 33 7.10 22.76 2.75
C PHE A 33 6.54 24.03 2.12
N LYS A 34 6.46 25.14 2.84
CA LYS A 34 5.84 26.41 2.37
C LYS A 34 6.44 26.92 1.06
N ASP A 35 7.77 26.81 0.92
CA ASP A 35 8.49 27.26 -0.28
C ASP A 35 8.17 26.42 -1.54
N SER A 36 7.63 25.21 -1.37
CA SER A 36 7.13 24.40 -2.49
C SER A 36 5.77 24.87 -3.02
N GLY A 37 5.15 25.85 -2.33
CA GLY A 37 3.83 26.37 -2.64
C GLY A 37 2.68 25.50 -2.17
N VAL A 38 2.92 24.36 -1.50
CA VAL A 38 1.87 23.51 -0.93
C VAL A 38 2.32 22.91 0.39
N TRP A 39 1.50 23.05 1.44
CA TRP A 39 1.87 22.55 2.77
C TRP A 39 0.64 22.30 3.64
N LEU A 40 0.85 21.62 4.77
CA LEU A 40 -0.12 21.43 5.83
C LEU A 40 0.17 22.35 7.02
N LYS A 41 -0.87 22.92 7.61
CA LYS A 41 -0.81 23.60 8.90
C LYS A 41 -1.59 22.80 9.93
N PRO A 42 -0.98 22.32 11.03
CA PRO A 42 -1.70 21.57 12.03
C PRO A 42 -2.76 22.44 12.72
N VAL A 43 -3.94 21.89 12.94
CA VAL A 43 -5.02 22.44 13.77
C VAL A 43 -5.19 21.58 15.01
N VAL A 44 -5.11 20.25 14.83
CA VAL A 44 -4.96 19.25 15.90
C VAL A 44 -3.89 18.28 15.40
N GLU A 45 -2.84 18.12 16.19
CA GLU A 45 -1.68 17.31 15.82
C GLU A 45 -2.10 15.89 15.39
N ARG A 46 -1.60 15.44 14.25
CA ARG A 46 -1.86 14.11 13.64
C ARG A 46 -3.33 13.82 13.26
N GLU A 47 -4.27 14.71 13.56
CA GLU A 47 -5.69 14.48 13.35
C GLU A 47 -6.33 15.48 12.38
N LYS A 48 -5.92 16.75 12.43
CA LYS A 48 -6.58 17.81 11.67
C LYS A 48 -5.60 18.84 11.16
N PHE A 49 -5.67 19.11 9.86
CA PHE A 49 -4.77 20.03 9.18
C PHE A 49 -5.54 20.95 8.25
N ASP A 50 -5.06 22.19 8.11
CA ASP A 50 -5.44 23.07 7.01
C ASP A 50 -4.46 22.85 5.86
N LEU A 51 -4.96 22.53 4.67
CA LEU A 51 -4.21 22.39 3.42
C LEU A 51 -4.11 23.75 2.73
N TYR A 52 -2.89 24.19 2.49
CA TYR A 52 -2.58 25.42 1.78
C TYR A 52 -1.98 25.11 0.42
N ALA A 53 -2.37 25.86 -0.60
CA ALA A 53 -1.76 25.87 -1.92
C ALA A 53 -1.66 27.33 -2.41
N ASP A 54 -0.48 27.71 -2.88
CA ASP A 54 -0.15 29.03 -3.43
C ASP A 54 -0.63 30.18 -2.51
N GLY A 55 -0.35 30.02 -1.20
CA GLY A 55 -0.66 30.98 -0.14
C GLY A 55 -2.11 31.00 0.34
N LYS A 56 -3.00 30.19 -0.24
CA LYS A 56 -4.42 30.13 0.13
C LYS A 56 -4.75 28.82 0.84
N ARG A 57 -5.61 28.88 1.85
CA ARG A 57 -6.21 27.67 2.42
C ARG A 57 -7.25 27.12 1.43
N VAL A 58 -7.07 25.89 0.98
CA VAL A 58 -7.93 25.25 -0.04
C VAL A 58 -8.80 24.13 0.52
N ALA A 59 -8.43 23.55 1.66
CA ALA A 59 -9.23 22.54 2.35
C ALA A 59 -8.86 22.46 3.83
N ARG A 60 -9.71 21.81 4.60
CA ARG A 60 -9.37 21.20 5.89
C ARG A 60 -9.34 19.70 5.73
N LEU A 61 -8.30 19.03 6.24
CA LEU A 61 -8.18 17.59 6.25
C LEU A 61 -8.45 17.07 7.66
N ASN A 62 -9.43 16.18 7.81
CA ASN A 62 -9.58 15.32 8.99
C ASN A 62 -8.91 13.99 8.65
N VAL A 63 -7.88 13.61 9.41
CA VAL A 63 -7.03 12.46 9.11
C VAL A 63 -7.52 11.23 9.86
N ILE A 64 -7.61 10.11 9.16
CA ILE A 64 -8.10 8.83 9.67
C ILE A 64 -7.01 7.78 9.46
N VAL A 65 -6.67 7.06 10.53
CA VAL A 65 -5.77 5.89 10.45
C VAL A 65 -6.61 4.66 10.14
N THR A 66 -6.27 3.94 9.07
CA THR A 66 -6.90 2.68 8.68
C THR A 66 -5.95 1.50 8.90
N LYS A 67 -6.52 0.33 9.23
CA LYS A 67 -5.74 -0.91 9.45
C LYS A 67 -5.26 -1.54 8.15
N SER A 68 -5.89 -1.18 7.02
CA SER A 68 -5.59 -1.75 5.69
C SER A 68 -6.30 -0.98 4.57
N GLY A 69 -5.90 -1.26 3.31
CA GLY A 69 -6.62 -0.78 2.13
C GLY A 69 -8.06 -1.31 2.03
N SER A 70 -8.34 -2.51 2.55
CA SER A 70 -9.71 -3.05 2.60
C SER A 70 -10.63 -2.22 3.49
N GLU A 71 -10.13 -1.73 4.63
CA GLU A 71 -10.88 -0.83 5.49
C GLU A 71 -11.12 0.52 4.81
N ALA A 72 -10.10 1.07 4.16
CA ALA A 72 -10.24 2.31 3.40
C ALA A 72 -11.33 2.20 2.32
N THR A 73 -11.39 1.10 1.56
CA THR A 73 -12.45 0.89 0.57
C THR A 73 -13.83 0.75 1.19
N SER A 74 -13.93 0.14 2.36
CA SER A 74 -15.21 0.04 3.10
C SER A 74 -15.70 1.42 3.56
N LEU A 75 -14.80 2.27 4.05
CA LEU A 75 -15.12 3.65 4.43
C LEU A 75 -15.53 4.50 3.21
N PHE A 76 -14.90 4.31 2.05
CA PHE A 76 -15.33 4.95 0.80
C PHE A 76 -16.75 4.52 0.39
N ALA A 77 -17.04 3.21 0.44
CA ALA A 77 -18.37 2.68 0.09
C ALA A 77 -19.48 3.23 1.01
N GLN A 78 -19.15 3.55 2.26
CA GLN A 78 -20.04 4.16 3.24
C GLN A 78 -20.07 5.69 3.21
N ASN A 79 -19.35 6.32 2.27
CA ASN A 79 -19.15 7.78 2.21
C ASN A 79 -18.52 8.38 3.47
N HIS A 80 -17.70 7.62 4.19
CA HIS A 80 -16.97 8.06 5.38
C HIS A 80 -15.52 8.45 5.08
N LEU A 81 -15.10 8.38 3.82
CA LEU A 81 -13.77 8.73 3.37
C LEU A 81 -13.83 9.51 2.05
N ASP A 82 -12.93 10.48 1.87
CA ASP A 82 -12.87 11.36 0.71
C ASP A 82 -11.58 11.17 -0.09
N LEU A 83 -10.45 10.95 0.61
CA LEU A 83 -9.10 10.82 0.06
C LEU A 83 -8.36 9.68 0.76
N THR A 84 -7.44 9.00 0.07
CA THR A 84 -6.58 8.01 0.70
C THR A 84 -5.22 7.90 0.03
N THR A 85 -4.23 7.44 0.81
CA THR A 85 -2.94 6.95 0.32
C THR A 85 -2.83 5.47 0.67
N ASN A 86 -3.44 4.57 -0.09
CA ASN A 86 -3.56 3.17 0.31
C ASN A 86 -3.27 2.19 -0.83
N SER A 87 -3.42 0.90 -0.55
CA SER A 87 -3.13 -0.20 -1.46
C SER A 87 -3.88 -0.07 -2.80
N PHE A 88 -3.13 -0.08 -3.91
CA PHE A 88 -3.69 0.00 -5.27
C PHE A 88 -4.65 -1.17 -5.58
N PRO A 89 -4.30 -2.46 -5.33
CA PRO A 89 -5.25 -3.54 -5.56
C PRO A 89 -6.50 -3.47 -4.67
N ALA A 90 -6.43 -2.85 -3.48
CA ALA A 90 -7.63 -2.61 -2.70
C ALA A 90 -8.56 -1.59 -3.38
N MET A 91 -8.01 -0.54 -3.98
CA MET A 91 -8.81 0.42 -4.77
C MET A 91 -9.46 -0.27 -5.97
N LEU A 92 -8.72 -1.11 -6.72
CA LEU A 92 -9.30 -1.90 -7.82
C LEU A 92 -10.47 -2.78 -7.34
N SER A 93 -10.31 -3.47 -6.22
CA SER A 93 -11.38 -4.29 -5.64
C SER A 93 -12.59 -3.48 -5.20
N GLY A 94 -12.40 -2.25 -4.73
CA GLY A 94 -13.47 -1.32 -4.39
C GLY A 94 -14.23 -0.86 -5.64
N ILE A 95 -13.51 -0.44 -6.67
CA ILE A 95 -14.07 -0.01 -7.97
C ILE A 95 -14.85 -1.14 -8.64
N ASP A 96 -14.29 -2.36 -8.61
CA ASP A 96 -14.97 -3.55 -9.14
C ASP A 96 -16.35 -3.74 -8.51
N ARG A 97 -16.46 -3.58 -7.20
CA ARG A 97 -17.72 -3.69 -6.45
C ARG A 97 -18.64 -2.48 -6.56
N GLY A 98 -18.24 -1.47 -7.35
CA GLY A 98 -19.08 -0.30 -7.62
C GLY A 98 -18.84 0.91 -6.73
N THR A 99 -17.83 0.88 -5.85
CA THR A 99 -17.44 2.07 -5.08
C THR A 99 -16.97 3.16 -6.05
N LYS A 100 -17.54 4.35 -5.92
CA LYS A 100 -17.28 5.49 -6.80
C LYS A 100 -16.01 6.25 -6.38
N ILE A 101 -14.87 5.68 -6.72
CA ILE A 101 -13.53 6.23 -6.46
C ILE A 101 -12.69 6.17 -7.72
N LYS A 102 -11.70 7.06 -7.81
CA LYS A 102 -10.66 7.08 -8.85
C LYS A 102 -9.28 7.03 -8.22
N VAL A 103 -8.37 6.33 -8.88
CA VAL A 103 -6.94 6.42 -8.60
C VAL A 103 -6.38 7.63 -9.33
N LEU A 104 -5.75 8.54 -8.60
CA LEU A 104 -5.29 9.84 -9.10
C LEU A 104 -3.80 9.83 -9.46
N ALA A 105 -3.00 9.03 -8.76
CA ALA A 105 -1.56 8.92 -8.97
C ALA A 105 -1.00 7.66 -8.30
N PRO A 106 0.16 7.15 -8.75
CA PRO A 106 1.02 6.31 -7.92
C PRO A 106 1.38 7.01 -6.60
N LEU A 107 1.91 6.27 -5.63
CA LEU A 107 2.53 6.85 -4.45
C LEU A 107 3.80 6.10 -4.07
N GLN A 108 3.74 4.76 -4.03
CA GLN A 108 4.84 3.95 -3.55
C GLN A 108 4.88 2.58 -4.26
N ALA A 109 6.09 2.10 -4.54
CA ALA A 109 6.37 0.77 -5.09
C ALA A 109 7.40 0.02 -4.23
N ASP A 110 7.47 -1.29 -4.39
CA ASP A 110 8.39 -2.21 -3.70
C ASP A 110 8.25 -2.27 -2.16
N ALA A 111 9.34 -2.56 -1.44
CA ALA A 111 9.42 -2.72 0.01
C ALA A 111 8.37 -3.68 0.60
N ILE A 112 8.14 -4.78 -0.08
CA ILE A 112 7.36 -5.92 0.38
C ILE A 112 8.24 -7.16 0.46
N ALA A 113 8.13 -7.91 1.55
CA ALA A 113 8.99 -9.05 1.79
C ALA A 113 8.24 -10.28 2.28
N MET A 114 8.87 -11.44 2.09
CA MET A 114 8.52 -12.67 2.79
C MET A 114 9.41 -12.78 4.03
N VAL A 115 8.78 -12.99 5.16
CA VAL A 115 9.44 -13.24 6.45
C VAL A 115 9.11 -14.64 6.97
N ALA A 116 9.95 -15.18 7.83
CA ALA A 116 9.76 -16.50 8.44
C ALA A 116 10.06 -16.45 9.93
N ARG A 117 9.58 -17.47 10.65
CA ARG A 117 9.97 -17.74 12.03
C ARG A 117 11.49 -17.98 12.14
N ASN A 118 12.05 -17.74 13.30
CA ASN A 118 13.49 -17.86 13.56
C ASN A 118 14.07 -19.27 13.39
N ASP A 119 13.26 -20.30 13.64
CA ASP A 119 13.65 -21.70 13.50
C ASP A 119 13.76 -22.16 12.03
N ILE A 120 13.10 -21.45 11.11
CA ILE A 120 13.11 -21.75 9.68
C ILE A 120 14.33 -21.10 9.03
N LYS A 121 15.21 -21.91 8.43
CA LYS A 121 16.48 -21.45 7.82
C LYS A 121 16.38 -21.20 6.30
N ALA A 122 15.17 -21.16 5.76
CA ALA A 122 14.97 -20.83 4.34
C ALA A 122 15.53 -19.44 4.01
N LYS A 123 16.27 -19.32 2.91
CA LYS A 123 16.82 -18.06 2.41
C LYS A 123 16.65 -18.00 0.89
N GLY A 124 16.13 -16.88 0.41
CA GLY A 124 15.82 -16.65 -1.00
C GLY A 124 14.75 -17.60 -1.54
N TRP A 125 14.44 -17.43 -2.83
CA TRP A 125 13.45 -18.26 -3.50
C TRP A 125 13.74 -19.75 -3.43
N LYS A 126 14.99 -20.14 -3.67
CA LYS A 126 15.38 -21.56 -3.63
C LYS A 126 15.13 -22.19 -2.25
N GLY A 127 15.54 -21.49 -1.19
CA GLY A 127 15.33 -21.97 0.18
C GLY A 127 13.87 -22.14 0.54
N PHE A 128 13.01 -21.18 0.15
CA PHE A 128 11.56 -21.25 0.33
C PHE A 128 10.95 -22.42 -0.47
N SER A 129 11.26 -22.51 -1.77
CA SER A 129 10.75 -23.56 -2.65
C SER A 129 11.13 -24.97 -2.15
N ASP A 130 12.39 -25.16 -1.75
CA ASP A 130 12.86 -26.43 -1.19
C ASP A 130 12.14 -26.77 0.12
N TYR A 131 11.87 -25.77 0.98
CA TYR A 131 11.14 -25.96 2.22
C TYR A 131 9.70 -26.44 1.95
N VAL A 132 8.99 -25.77 1.04
CA VAL A 132 7.62 -26.13 0.64
C VAL A 132 7.57 -27.54 0.07
N LYS A 133 8.51 -27.91 -0.82
CA LYS A 133 8.56 -29.24 -1.46
C LYS A 133 8.82 -30.36 -0.47
N LYS A 134 9.62 -30.11 0.58
CA LYS A 134 9.97 -31.11 1.61
C LYS A 134 8.91 -31.21 2.71
N SER A 135 8.02 -30.28 2.84
CA SER A 135 6.98 -30.28 3.87
C SER A 135 5.98 -31.43 3.64
N LYS A 136 5.59 -32.07 4.73
CA LYS A 136 4.57 -33.14 4.74
C LYS A 136 3.13 -32.63 4.83
N LYS A 137 2.94 -31.35 5.06
CA LYS A 137 1.65 -30.67 5.13
C LYS A 137 1.75 -29.34 4.36
N PRO A 138 0.64 -28.70 4.00
CA PRO A 138 0.69 -27.36 3.42
C PRO A 138 1.45 -26.39 4.33
N VAL A 139 2.36 -25.62 3.74
CA VAL A 139 3.14 -24.62 4.47
C VAL A 139 2.26 -23.39 4.72
N THR A 140 2.20 -22.93 5.96
CA THR A 140 1.35 -21.80 6.34
C THR A 140 2.02 -20.48 6.02
N VAL A 141 1.32 -19.61 5.26
CA VAL A 141 1.77 -18.26 4.91
C VAL A 141 0.70 -17.25 5.34
N GLY A 142 1.04 -16.40 6.30
CA GLY A 142 0.18 -15.35 6.79
C GLY A 142 0.18 -14.12 5.87
N TYR A 143 -0.96 -13.42 5.81
CA TYR A 143 -1.11 -12.13 5.17
C TYR A 143 -2.02 -11.21 5.99
N HIS A 144 -1.84 -9.90 5.87
CA HIS A 144 -2.55 -8.94 6.71
C HIS A 144 -3.90 -8.48 6.16
N SER A 145 -4.14 -8.62 4.85
CA SER A 145 -5.38 -8.17 4.19
C SER A 145 -5.60 -8.93 2.88
N PRO A 146 -6.85 -9.31 2.57
CA PRO A 146 -7.20 -10.05 1.33
C PRO A 146 -6.83 -9.33 0.04
N THR A 147 -6.84 -7.99 0.06
CA THR A 147 -6.55 -7.13 -1.10
C THR A 147 -5.21 -6.40 -0.96
N SER A 148 -4.27 -6.94 -0.19
CA SER A 148 -2.93 -6.36 -0.07
C SER A 148 -2.02 -6.76 -1.23
N ALA A 149 -1.16 -5.83 -1.67
CA ALA A 149 -0.18 -6.11 -2.72
C ALA A 149 0.72 -7.30 -2.38
N PRO A 150 1.29 -7.44 -1.15
CA PRO A 150 2.10 -8.60 -0.80
C PRO A 150 1.40 -9.95 -1.04
N LYS A 151 0.12 -10.05 -0.61
CA LYS A 151 -0.67 -11.28 -0.81
C LYS A 151 -0.86 -11.61 -2.29
N ILE A 152 -1.31 -10.63 -3.08
CA ILE A 152 -1.65 -10.84 -4.48
C ILE A 152 -0.41 -11.17 -5.30
N VAL A 153 0.71 -10.46 -5.08
CA VAL A 153 1.99 -10.75 -5.74
C VAL A 153 2.47 -12.15 -5.37
N PHE A 154 2.39 -12.52 -4.09
CA PHE A 154 2.78 -13.85 -3.64
C PHE A 154 1.96 -14.95 -4.32
N GLU A 155 0.64 -14.87 -4.28
CA GLU A 155 -0.25 -15.85 -4.90
C GLU A 155 0.01 -15.98 -6.41
N ALA A 156 0.17 -14.84 -7.11
CA ALA A 156 0.47 -14.84 -8.53
C ALA A 156 1.84 -15.46 -8.85
N ALA A 157 2.86 -15.21 -8.04
CA ALA A 157 4.18 -15.80 -8.22
C ALA A 157 4.17 -17.32 -7.94
N MET A 158 3.44 -17.74 -6.90
CA MET A 158 3.31 -19.17 -6.56
C MET A 158 2.57 -19.95 -7.65
N ASP A 159 1.48 -19.37 -8.15
CA ASP A 159 0.74 -19.98 -9.25
C ASP A 159 1.60 -20.11 -10.53
N LYS A 160 2.34 -19.05 -10.91
CA LYS A 160 3.31 -19.13 -12.02
C LYS A 160 4.44 -20.16 -11.79
N ALA A 161 4.81 -20.38 -10.53
CA ALA A 161 5.80 -21.37 -10.15
C ALA A 161 5.24 -22.81 -10.01
N GLY A 162 3.93 -23.00 -10.20
CA GLY A 162 3.24 -24.29 -10.18
C GLY A 162 2.91 -24.83 -8.78
N PHE A 163 2.95 -23.98 -7.74
CA PHE A 163 2.50 -24.35 -6.39
C PHE A 163 0.98 -24.20 -6.26
N LYS A 164 0.37 -25.19 -5.63
CA LYS A 164 -1.05 -25.17 -5.28
C LYS A 164 -1.27 -24.38 -4.00
N ILE A 165 -2.15 -23.40 -4.04
CA ILE A 165 -2.49 -22.53 -2.90
C ILE A 165 -3.92 -22.77 -2.48
N THR A 166 -4.19 -22.74 -1.17
CA THR A 166 -5.54 -22.82 -0.62
C THR A 166 -5.73 -21.88 0.57
N GLY A 167 -6.98 -21.52 0.86
CA GLY A 167 -7.41 -20.93 2.13
C GLY A 167 -8.13 -21.93 3.04
N ASP A 168 -8.30 -23.18 2.63
CA ASP A 168 -8.97 -24.22 3.42
C ASP A 168 -8.01 -24.81 4.47
N ALA A 169 -8.32 -24.55 5.74
CA ALA A 169 -7.53 -25.03 6.88
C ALA A 169 -7.50 -26.57 7.01
N ASN A 170 -8.41 -27.29 6.36
CA ASN A 170 -8.48 -28.73 6.37
C ASN A 170 -7.69 -29.39 5.22
N ALA A 171 -7.11 -28.60 4.31
CA ALA A 171 -6.37 -29.12 3.17
C ALA A 171 -5.16 -29.91 3.60
N THR A 172 -4.93 -31.03 2.92
CA THR A 172 -3.74 -31.88 3.08
C THR A 172 -2.65 -31.51 2.05
N LYS A 173 -1.46 -32.10 2.18
CA LYS A 173 -0.39 -31.90 1.19
C LYS A 173 -0.77 -32.39 -0.22
N ALA A 174 -1.69 -33.32 -0.35
CA ALA A 174 -2.20 -33.77 -1.63
C ALA A 174 -3.08 -32.71 -2.31
N ASP A 175 -3.78 -31.90 -1.51
CA ASP A 175 -4.68 -30.85 -1.99
C ASP A 175 -3.94 -29.56 -2.34
N ALA A 176 -2.99 -29.16 -1.47
CA ALA A 176 -2.26 -27.91 -1.64
C ALA A 176 -0.83 -27.96 -1.06
N ASP A 177 0.03 -27.10 -1.61
CA ASP A 177 1.40 -26.91 -1.13
C ASP A 177 1.47 -25.83 -0.04
N ILE A 178 0.62 -24.82 -0.14
CA ILE A 178 0.62 -23.61 0.68
C ILE A 178 -0.80 -23.32 1.19
N LEU A 179 -0.90 -23.07 2.50
CA LEU A 179 -2.11 -22.62 3.16
C LEU A 179 -1.98 -21.13 3.51
N MET A 180 -2.81 -20.29 2.90
CA MET A 180 -2.87 -18.85 3.15
C MET A 180 -3.75 -18.54 4.36
N ILE A 181 -3.23 -17.79 5.33
CA ILE A 181 -3.92 -17.44 6.59
C ILE A 181 -4.11 -15.93 6.70
N ASP A 182 -5.35 -15.49 6.78
CA ASP A 182 -5.71 -14.08 6.99
C ASP A 182 -5.51 -13.70 8.47
N LEU A 183 -4.50 -12.87 8.73
CA LEU A 183 -4.14 -12.39 10.07
C LEU A 183 -4.95 -11.15 10.50
N LYS A 184 -5.85 -10.64 9.64
CA LYS A 184 -6.78 -9.53 9.97
C LYS A 184 -6.10 -8.22 10.38
N GLY A 185 -4.96 -7.92 9.83
CA GLY A 185 -4.25 -6.65 10.02
C GLY A 185 -2.74 -6.79 10.26
N ILE A 186 -1.99 -5.74 9.92
CA ILE A 186 -0.53 -5.70 10.10
C ILE A 186 -0.10 -5.94 11.55
N PRO A 187 -0.77 -5.38 12.59
CA PRO A 187 -0.37 -5.58 13.98
C PRO A 187 -0.34 -7.05 14.44
N ASN A 188 -1.09 -7.92 13.77
CA ASN A 188 -1.20 -9.34 14.13
C ASN A 188 -0.09 -10.21 13.52
N VAL A 189 0.70 -9.69 12.56
CA VAL A 189 1.71 -10.49 11.84
C VAL A 189 2.81 -10.99 12.76
N ILE A 190 3.44 -10.10 13.52
CA ILE A 190 4.54 -10.47 14.43
C ILE A 190 4.06 -11.43 15.53
N PRO A 191 2.95 -11.15 16.23
CA PRO A 191 2.37 -12.11 17.17
C PRO A 191 2.11 -13.49 16.57
N ALA A 192 1.58 -13.56 15.36
CA ALA A 192 1.27 -14.84 14.70
C ALA A 192 2.54 -15.65 14.37
N LEU A 193 3.62 -14.99 13.93
CA LEU A 193 4.92 -15.65 13.72
C LEU A 193 5.53 -16.14 15.03
N VAL A 194 5.55 -15.30 16.06
CA VAL A 194 6.13 -15.65 17.39
C VAL A 194 5.33 -16.77 18.07
N ALA A 195 4.01 -16.76 17.95
CA ALA A 195 3.13 -17.79 18.49
C ALA A 195 3.06 -19.08 17.64
N ASN A 196 3.86 -19.18 16.57
CA ASN A 196 3.88 -20.33 15.65
C ASN A 196 2.53 -20.61 14.94
N GLN A 197 1.69 -19.60 14.78
CA GLN A 197 0.42 -19.72 14.03
C GLN A 197 0.66 -19.82 12.52
N VAL A 198 1.73 -19.18 12.04
CA VAL A 198 2.20 -19.25 10.65
C VAL A 198 3.69 -19.50 10.59
N GLU A 199 4.15 -20.17 9.52
CA GLU A 199 5.56 -20.46 9.26
C GLU A 199 6.23 -19.27 8.58
N PHE A 200 5.53 -18.67 7.64
CA PHE A 200 5.94 -17.50 6.87
C PHE A 200 4.84 -16.44 6.91
N ALA A 201 5.20 -15.22 6.54
CA ALA A 201 4.22 -14.18 6.24
C ALA A 201 4.72 -13.28 5.11
N VAL A 202 3.79 -12.69 4.35
CA VAL A 202 4.07 -11.71 3.30
C VAL A 202 3.57 -10.35 3.75
N VAL A 203 4.47 -9.39 3.82
CA VAL A 203 4.27 -8.16 4.58
C VAL A 203 4.89 -6.94 3.93
N PRO A 204 4.32 -5.74 4.16
CA PRO A 204 4.95 -4.48 3.79
C PRO A 204 5.95 -4.02 4.84
N ALA A 205 6.87 -3.14 4.45
CA ALA A 205 7.69 -2.38 5.37
C ALA A 205 6.81 -1.50 6.31
N PRO A 206 7.19 -1.27 7.58
CA PRO A 206 8.47 -1.64 8.20
C PRO A 206 8.47 -3.01 8.89
N THR A 207 7.47 -3.86 8.65
CA THR A 207 7.33 -5.14 9.37
C THR A 207 8.55 -6.06 9.22
N PRO A 208 9.15 -6.23 8.01
CA PRO A 208 10.36 -7.03 7.84
C PRO A 208 11.53 -6.51 8.67
N GLU A 209 11.76 -5.20 8.64
CA GLU A 209 12.85 -4.51 9.34
C GLU A 209 12.69 -4.63 10.87
N VAL A 210 11.46 -4.49 11.36
CA VAL A 210 11.12 -4.67 12.79
C VAL A 210 11.36 -6.10 13.26
N ILE A 211 10.93 -7.08 12.46
CA ILE A 211 11.11 -8.51 12.75
C ILE A 211 12.59 -8.84 12.93
N GLU A 212 13.46 -8.37 12.05
CA GLU A 212 14.90 -8.59 12.14
C GLU A 212 15.53 -7.82 13.29
N ALA A 213 15.20 -6.53 13.45
CA ALA A 213 15.74 -5.70 14.53
C ALA A 213 15.41 -6.28 15.92
N LYS A 214 14.19 -6.80 16.10
CA LYS A 214 13.74 -7.42 17.36
C LYS A 214 14.08 -8.91 17.48
N LYS A 215 14.73 -9.50 16.47
CA LYS A 215 15.06 -10.94 16.40
C LYS A 215 13.84 -11.85 16.60
N GLN A 216 12.68 -11.42 16.11
CA GLN A 216 11.40 -12.15 16.21
C GLN A 216 11.10 -13.03 14.99
N GLY A 217 11.97 -13.01 14.02
CA GLY A 217 11.93 -13.76 12.76
C GLY A 217 13.08 -13.32 11.87
N ARG A 218 12.95 -13.58 10.59
CA ARG A 218 13.96 -13.24 9.57
C ARG A 218 13.32 -12.91 8.24
N VAL A 219 13.94 -12.06 7.46
CA VAL A 219 13.60 -11.86 6.05
C VAL A 219 14.10 -13.07 5.25
N VAL A 220 13.22 -13.66 4.47
CA VAL A 220 13.54 -14.78 3.56
C VAL A 220 13.99 -14.24 2.22
N LEU A 221 13.21 -13.30 1.66
CA LEU A 221 13.48 -12.63 0.39
C LEU A 221 12.67 -11.33 0.29
N GLN A 222 13.15 -10.38 -0.52
CA GLN A 222 12.32 -9.29 -1.01
C GLN A 222 11.42 -9.83 -2.13
N MET A 223 10.14 -9.44 -2.17
CA MET A 223 9.20 -10.07 -3.11
C MET A 223 9.50 -9.74 -4.58
N LYS A 224 10.30 -8.71 -4.87
CA LYS A 224 10.87 -8.47 -6.21
C LYS A 224 11.78 -9.59 -6.71
N GLU A 225 12.29 -10.45 -5.79
CA GLU A 225 13.13 -11.61 -6.11
C GLU A 225 12.32 -12.89 -6.44
N LEU A 226 10.98 -12.85 -6.34
CA LEU A 226 10.13 -13.97 -6.70
C LEU A 226 10.18 -14.26 -8.22
N PRO A 227 9.99 -15.53 -8.65
CA PRO A 227 9.92 -15.86 -10.05
C PRO A 227 8.59 -15.37 -10.71
N PRO A 228 8.60 -15.07 -12.01
CA PRO A 228 9.78 -15.00 -12.89
C PRO A 228 10.64 -13.78 -12.59
N ALA A 229 11.96 -13.93 -12.72
CA ALA A 229 12.91 -12.84 -12.41
C ALA A 229 12.57 -11.54 -13.16
N GLY A 230 12.63 -10.40 -12.46
CA GLY A 230 12.34 -9.07 -12.98
C GLY A 230 10.84 -8.75 -13.17
N ALA A 231 9.93 -9.69 -12.92
CA ALA A 231 8.49 -9.44 -13.09
C ALA A 231 7.88 -8.56 -11.99
N TRP A 232 8.54 -8.46 -10.86
CA TRP A 232 8.02 -7.84 -9.64
C TRP A 232 8.83 -6.62 -9.19
N GLU A 233 9.74 -6.12 -10.03
CA GLU A 233 10.53 -4.90 -9.77
C GLU A 233 9.67 -3.65 -9.99
N SER A 234 9.84 -2.62 -9.16
CA SER A 234 9.06 -1.38 -9.13
C SER A 234 7.55 -1.66 -9.20
N PHE A 235 7.10 -2.69 -8.47
CA PHE A 235 5.73 -3.17 -8.54
C PHE A 235 4.80 -2.24 -7.77
N PRO A 236 3.69 -1.75 -8.36
CA PRO A 236 2.77 -0.82 -7.72
C PRO A 236 2.22 -1.39 -6.40
N CYS A 237 2.42 -0.69 -5.30
CA CYS A 237 1.85 -1.08 -4.02
C CYS A 237 0.78 -0.11 -3.55
N CYS A 238 1.15 1.17 -3.38
CA CYS A 238 0.23 2.21 -2.90
C CYS A 238 -0.04 3.27 -3.96
N CYS A 239 -1.23 3.86 -3.89
CA CYS A 239 -1.68 4.93 -4.78
C CYS A 239 -2.42 6.02 -3.99
N ILE A 240 -2.58 7.17 -4.62
CA ILE A 240 -3.48 8.23 -4.17
C ILE A 240 -4.84 7.99 -4.84
N ALA A 241 -5.90 7.94 -4.04
CA ALA A 241 -7.25 7.80 -4.57
C ALA A 241 -8.23 8.77 -3.89
N ALA A 242 -9.29 9.11 -4.60
CA ALA A 242 -10.34 10.01 -4.13
C ALA A 242 -11.72 9.53 -4.56
N ARG A 243 -12.74 9.94 -3.83
CA ARG A 243 -14.14 9.74 -4.18
C ARG A 243 -14.50 10.64 -5.38
N GLU A 244 -15.22 10.09 -6.37
CA GLU A 244 -15.58 10.79 -7.61
C GLU A 244 -16.29 12.13 -7.31
N GLU A 245 -17.24 12.14 -6.40
CA GLU A 245 -17.96 13.35 -6.00
C GLU A 245 -17.05 14.46 -5.45
N VAL A 246 -15.98 14.06 -4.72
CA VAL A 246 -14.99 15.02 -4.17
C VAL A 246 -14.13 15.59 -5.29
N ILE A 247 -13.76 14.77 -6.27
CA ILE A 247 -13.02 15.21 -7.46
C ILE A 247 -13.83 16.26 -8.23
N GLU A 248 -15.13 16.05 -8.40
CA GLU A 248 -16.02 16.95 -9.14
C GLU A 248 -16.29 18.25 -8.38
N LYS A 249 -16.61 18.16 -7.08
CA LYS A 249 -17.01 19.31 -6.28
C LYS A 249 -15.85 20.15 -5.76
N ASN A 250 -14.68 19.55 -5.56
CA ASN A 250 -13.52 20.18 -4.92
C ASN A 250 -12.20 19.93 -5.69
N PRO A 251 -12.16 20.15 -7.02
CA PRO A 251 -10.99 19.82 -7.85
C PRO A 251 -9.71 20.52 -7.40
N GLU A 252 -9.79 21.76 -6.91
CA GLU A 252 -8.60 22.50 -6.41
C GLU A 252 -8.05 21.91 -5.12
N ALA A 253 -8.90 21.43 -4.23
CA ALA A 253 -8.45 20.73 -3.02
C ALA A 253 -7.80 19.37 -3.35
N VAL A 254 -8.38 18.61 -4.29
CA VAL A 254 -7.82 17.35 -4.78
C VAL A 254 -6.47 17.57 -5.46
N LYS A 255 -6.36 18.59 -6.32
CA LYS A 255 -5.09 18.98 -6.97
C LYS A 255 -4.02 19.35 -5.95
N ALA A 256 -4.39 20.15 -4.94
CA ALA A 256 -3.47 20.53 -3.88
C ALA A 256 -3.02 19.31 -3.04
N TYR A 257 -3.91 18.36 -2.77
CA TYR A 257 -3.58 17.12 -2.06
C TYR A 257 -2.60 16.25 -2.85
N VAL A 258 -2.82 16.03 -4.14
CA VAL A 258 -1.89 15.29 -5.01
C VAL A 258 -0.54 16.01 -5.08
N ARG A 259 -0.53 17.35 -5.27
CA ARG A 259 0.70 18.16 -5.30
C ARG A 259 1.48 18.06 -3.97
N LEU A 260 0.78 18.09 -2.83
CA LEU A 260 1.40 17.90 -1.50
C LEU A 260 2.13 16.56 -1.42
N LEU A 261 1.46 15.49 -1.84
CA LEU A 261 2.04 14.15 -1.82
C LEU A 261 3.17 13.99 -2.82
N THR A 262 3.14 14.70 -3.96
CA THR A 262 4.25 14.76 -4.91
C THR A 262 5.49 15.38 -4.25
N VAL A 263 5.33 16.56 -3.63
CA VAL A 263 6.43 17.25 -2.92
C VAL A 263 7.00 16.37 -1.81
N ALA A 264 6.13 15.77 -1.00
CA ALA A 264 6.55 14.90 0.09
C ALA A 264 7.24 13.62 -0.40
N SER A 265 6.73 12.99 -1.47
CA SER A 265 7.34 11.81 -2.10
C SER A 265 8.74 12.11 -2.63
N ASP A 266 8.89 13.21 -3.38
CA ASP A 266 10.19 13.65 -3.92
C ASP A 266 11.17 13.96 -2.79
N TRP A 267 10.69 14.52 -1.68
CA TRP A 267 11.52 14.82 -0.53
C TRP A 267 11.95 13.53 0.19
N CYS A 268 11.05 12.59 0.46
CA CYS A 268 11.35 11.30 1.06
C CYS A 268 12.37 10.52 0.22
N GLN A 269 12.20 10.51 -1.10
CA GLN A 269 13.10 9.80 -2.00
C GLN A 269 14.54 10.33 -1.94
N LYS A 270 14.71 11.64 -1.72
CA LYS A 270 16.02 12.32 -1.65
C LYS A 270 16.62 12.31 -0.25
N ASN A 271 15.82 12.20 0.81
CA ASN A 271 16.20 12.41 2.20
C ASN A 271 15.74 11.25 3.10
N LYS A 272 16.08 10.01 2.74
CA LYS A 272 15.55 8.78 3.38
C LYS A 272 15.72 8.76 4.90
N MET A 273 16.92 9.13 5.41
CA MET A 273 17.18 9.13 6.85
C MET A 273 16.39 10.23 7.58
N ASP A 274 16.30 11.41 6.98
CA ASP A 274 15.51 12.52 7.56
C ASP A 274 14.01 12.19 7.54
N ALA A 275 13.52 11.53 6.47
CA ALA A 275 12.14 11.07 6.41
C ALA A 275 11.84 10.04 7.50
N ALA A 276 12.74 9.08 7.69
CA ALA A 276 12.66 8.12 8.78
C ALA A 276 12.66 8.81 10.16
N ALA A 277 13.50 9.84 10.37
CA ALA A 277 13.54 10.60 11.62
C ALA A 277 12.23 11.38 11.88
N GLU A 278 11.64 12.01 10.85
CA GLU A 278 10.37 12.74 10.97
C GLU A 278 9.17 11.81 11.31
N THR A 279 9.29 10.52 11.01
CA THR A 279 8.20 9.53 11.20
C THR A 279 8.46 8.53 12.33
N ALA A 280 9.65 8.54 12.91
CA ALA A 280 10.10 7.61 13.94
C ALA A 280 9.15 7.54 15.16
N ASP A 281 8.86 8.67 15.78
CA ASP A 281 7.94 8.76 16.91
C ASP A 281 6.51 8.36 16.55
N TRP A 282 6.13 8.56 15.30
CA TRP A 282 4.81 8.21 14.80
C TRP A 282 4.63 6.71 14.68
N LEU A 283 5.67 6.05 14.17
CA LEU A 283 5.68 4.60 13.98
C LEU A 283 6.13 3.85 15.25
N GLY A 284 6.70 4.55 16.24
CA GLY A 284 7.26 3.95 17.44
C GLY A 284 8.49 3.08 17.13
N LEU A 285 9.33 3.52 16.18
CA LEU A 285 10.50 2.80 15.68
C LEU A 285 11.72 3.71 15.61
N GLU A 286 12.91 3.12 15.69
CA GLU A 286 14.16 3.83 15.46
C GLU A 286 14.30 4.25 13.98
N PRO A 287 14.80 5.47 13.69
CA PRO A 287 14.98 5.93 12.32
C PRO A 287 15.79 4.97 11.43
N GLU A 288 16.84 4.38 12.00
CA GLU A 288 17.70 3.42 11.31
C GLU A 288 16.96 2.13 10.89
N VAL A 289 15.91 1.76 11.61
CA VAL A 289 15.06 0.61 11.26
C VAL A 289 14.17 0.98 10.07
N ILE A 290 13.55 2.15 10.11
CA ILE A 290 12.68 2.68 9.05
C ILE A 290 13.47 2.86 7.74
N ALA A 291 14.64 3.49 7.81
CA ALA A 291 15.47 3.83 6.65
C ALA A 291 16.04 2.60 5.90
N LYS A 292 16.00 1.40 6.49
CA LYS A 292 16.42 0.16 5.81
C LYS A 292 15.48 -0.28 4.70
N ALA A 293 14.22 0.14 4.74
CA ALA A 293 13.25 -0.23 3.72
C ALA A 293 13.61 0.37 2.35
N GLU A 294 13.69 -0.48 1.33
CA GLU A 294 13.99 -0.09 -0.04
C GLU A 294 12.71 0.29 -0.78
N MET A 295 12.15 1.46 -0.43
CA MET A 295 10.94 1.97 -1.07
C MET A 295 11.26 2.90 -2.24
N GLU A 296 10.39 2.87 -3.24
CA GLU A 296 10.35 3.84 -4.32
C GLU A 296 9.11 4.73 -4.16
N PHE A 297 9.32 6.01 -3.86
CA PHE A 297 8.25 7.01 -3.80
C PHE A 297 8.18 7.79 -5.11
N SER A 298 7.02 7.78 -5.76
CA SER A 298 6.77 8.59 -6.95
C SER A 298 5.26 8.74 -7.18
N THR A 299 4.82 9.94 -7.50
CA THR A 299 3.47 10.20 -7.97
C THR A 299 3.36 10.24 -9.49
N ARG A 300 4.49 10.09 -10.20
CA ARG A 300 4.53 10.12 -11.66
C ARG A 300 3.99 8.81 -12.25
N VAL A 301 3.11 8.92 -13.21
CA VAL A 301 2.60 7.76 -13.97
C VAL A 301 3.58 7.46 -15.10
N THR A 302 4.45 6.46 -14.90
CA THR A 302 5.41 6.00 -15.89
C THR A 302 4.86 4.85 -16.73
N LYS A 303 5.47 4.61 -17.91
CA LYS A 303 5.15 3.43 -18.73
C LYS A 303 5.38 2.12 -17.98
N THR A 304 6.45 2.05 -17.18
CA THR A 304 6.74 0.88 -16.32
C THR A 304 5.66 0.67 -15.27
N TRP A 305 5.24 1.74 -14.57
CA TRP A 305 4.18 1.64 -13.58
C TRP A 305 2.87 1.15 -14.20
N LEU A 306 2.46 1.70 -15.36
CA LEU A 306 1.24 1.28 -16.07
C LEU A 306 1.32 -0.18 -16.51
N LYS A 307 2.48 -0.62 -17.05
CA LYS A 307 2.72 -2.02 -17.44
C LYS A 307 2.57 -2.96 -16.25
N ASN A 308 3.16 -2.61 -15.11
CA ASN A 308 3.08 -3.44 -13.90
C ASN A 308 1.68 -3.37 -13.25
N ALA A 309 1.01 -2.21 -13.30
CA ALA A 309 -0.37 -2.07 -12.84
C ALA A 309 -1.35 -2.94 -13.63
N GLU A 310 -1.11 -3.16 -14.94
CA GLU A 310 -1.91 -4.03 -15.81
C GLU A 310 -1.95 -5.48 -15.32
N LEU A 311 -0.93 -5.92 -14.60
CA LEU A 311 -0.88 -7.28 -14.04
C LEU A 311 -1.91 -7.52 -12.92
N TYR A 312 -2.37 -6.47 -12.23
CA TYR A 312 -3.32 -6.63 -11.12
C TYR A 312 -4.69 -7.17 -11.55
N PRO A 313 -5.38 -6.60 -12.57
CA PRO A 313 -6.63 -7.19 -13.04
C PRO A 313 -6.45 -8.63 -13.52
N GLU A 314 -5.36 -8.96 -14.22
CA GLU A 314 -5.06 -10.33 -14.62
C GLU A 314 -4.98 -11.26 -13.42
N MET A 315 -4.15 -10.90 -12.41
CA MET A 315 -3.97 -11.70 -11.20
C MET A 315 -5.27 -11.84 -10.41
N LEU A 316 -6.00 -10.72 -10.20
CA LEU A 316 -7.25 -10.71 -9.44
C LEU A 316 -8.36 -11.50 -10.13
N ASN A 317 -8.46 -11.46 -11.47
CA ASN A 317 -9.39 -12.28 -12.24
C ASN A 317 -9.03 -13.77 -12.11
N ARG A 318 -7.75 -14.11 -12.28
CA ARG A 318 -7.27 -15.49 -12.15
C ARG A 318 -7.52 -16.09 -10.76
N LEU A 319 -7.43 -15.26 -9.71
CA LEU A 319 -7.74 -15.63 -8.34
C LEU A 319 -9.26 -15.57 -8.02
N GLY A 320 -10.11 -15.24 -9.01
CA GLY A 320 -11.56 -15.13 -8.82
C GLY A 320 -11.99 -13.97 -7.91
N GLN A 321 -11.15 -12.94 -7.73
CA GLN A 321 -11.40 -11.83 -6.81
C GLN A 321 -12.11 -10.63 -7.45
N LEU A 322 -12.18 -10.56 -8.79
CA LEU A 322 -12.98 -9.58 -9.52
C LEU A 322 -14.28 -10.24 -10.01
N THR A 323 -15.40 -9.72 -9.56
CA THR A 323 -16.73 -10.28 -9.85
C THR A 323 -17.70 -9.24 -10.41
N GLY A 324 -17.28 -7.98 -10.50
CA GLY A 324 -18.09 -6.83 -10.87
C GLY A 324 -17.63 -6.13 -12.15
N LYS A 325 -17.39 -4.81 -12.05
CA LYS A 325 -17.12 -3.95 -13.22
C LYS A 325 -15.78 -4.25 -13.92
N LEU A 326 -14.81 -4.81 -13.22
CA LEU A 326 -13.47 -5.11 -13.71
C LEU A 326 -13.30 -6.60 -14.05
N LYS A 327 -14.35 -7.42 -13.86
CA LYS A 327 -14.31 -8.84 -14.17
C LYS A 327 -13.95 -9.05 -15.64
N ASP A 328 -12.94 -9.90 -15.88
CA ASP A 328 -12.44 -10.30 -17.20
C ASP A 328 -12.00 -9.11 -18.09
N LYS A 329 -11.68 -7.95 -17.46
CA LYS A 329 -11.22 -6.75 -18.16
C LYS A 329 -9.72 -6.54 -17.95
N LYS A 330 -9.06 -6.01 -19.00
CA LYS A 330 -7.72 -5.44 -18.87
C LYS A 330 -7.84 -4.01 -18.33
N LEU A 331 -6.81 -3.56 -17.62
CA LEU A 331 -6.78 -2.20 -17.08
C LEU A 331 -6.83 -1.14 -18.21
N SER A 332 -6.20 -1.44 -19.33
CA SER A 332 -6.22 -0.62 -20.55
C SER A 332 -7.63 -0.40 -21.13
N GLU A 333 -8.55 -1.35 -20.94
CA GLU A 333 -9.95 -1.26 -21.40
C GLU A 333 -10.85 -0.45 -20.45
N VAL A 334 -10.42 -0.30 -19.19
CA VAL A 334 -11.21 0.35 -18.14
C VAL A 334 -10.49 1.54 -17.49
N LYS A 335 -9.56 2.16 -18.23
CA LYS A 335 -8.76 3.30 -17.73
C LYS A 335 -9.63 4.40 -17.14
N ASP A 336 -10.66 4.80 -17.87
CA ASP A 336 -11.56 5.90 -17.43
C ASP A 336 -12.44 5.51 -16.24
N VAL A 337 -12.63 4.21 -16.00
CA VAL A 337 -13.33 3.70 -14.81
C VAL A 337 -12.42 3.76 -13.60
N VAL A 338 -11.13 3.46 -13.77
CA VAL A 338 -10.17 3.31 -12.67
C VAL A 338 -9.44 4.61 -12.37
N PHE A 339 -9.01 5.36 -13.40
CA PHE A 339 -8.07 6.46 -13.25
C PHE A 339 -8.66 7.83 -13.53
N ASP A 340 -8.12 8.83 -12.85
CA ASP A 340 -8.24 10.25 -13.20
C ASP A 340 -6.87 10.93 -12.99
N PHE A 341 -6.03 10.88 -14.01
CA PHE A 341 -4.66 11.39 -13.96
C PHE A 341 -4.53 12.90 -14.24
N ARG A 342 -5.62 13.67 -14.24
CA ARG A 342 -5.58 15.13 -14.47
C ARG A 342 -4.71 15.90 -13.48
N PHE A 343 -4.45 15.31 -12.31
CA PHE A 343 -3.77 15.96 -11.19
C PHE A 343 -2.31 15.57 -11.04
N THR A 344 -1.79 14.69 -11.91
CA THR A 344 -0.42 14.19 -11.85
C THR A 344 0.28 14.23 -13.21
N GLN A 345 1.60 14.01 -13.19
CA GLN A 345 2.39 13.91 -14.41
C GLN A 345 2.29 12.50 -14.99
N VAL A 346 2.03 12.45 -16.30
CA VAL A 346 1.98 11.19 -17.07
C VAL A 346 3.08 11.25 -18.13
N ASP A 347 3.93 10.22 -18.18
CA ASP A 347 4.95 10.10 -19.22
C ASP A 347 4.29 9.85 -20.58
N LYS A 348 4.76 10.60 -21.59
CA LYS A 348 4.27 10.51 -22.97
C LYS A 348 4.74 9.23 -23.68
#